data_a23dfabaf68a27d7677c6b56cba835af
#
_entry.id   a23dfabaf68a27d7677c6b56cba835af
#
_cell.length_a   1.000
_cell.length_b   1.000
_cell.length_c   1.000
_cell.angle_alpha   90.00
_cell.angle_beta   90.00
_cell.angle_gamma   90.00
#
_symmetry.space_group_name_H-M   'P 1'
#
loop_
_entity.id
_entity.type
_entity.pdbx_description
1 polymer ?
#
loop_
_entity_poly.entity_id
_entity_poly.type
_entity_poly.pdbx_seq_one_letter_code
_entity_poly.pdbx_strand_id
1 'polypeptide(L)'
;MDRFSLYVPNFLPKAEYFGKGHTACMGCGLALGVRLVYKVIGEKINKGKWEVPWKLGIFGVKTESAEAKGTSLLNINKGNGVKGKITICFDYEGINNLEVIKKHIPSLAVAEDFDYVGTASVGYPFDLIDKVKTGMESKGNSFLHILCPCPTNWGFDPDSTVKAGRLAVESNAYPLYEVVKGFYRVTVEIPKPRKVEDYIRLQGRFKKTGEEDIKQISQTVAKEFQKIKERV
;
A
#
# COMPACT_ATOMS: atom_id res chain seq x y z
N MET A 1 11.62 13.93 16.45
CA MET A 1 10.85 13.08 17.38
C MET A 1 10.55 11.80 16.65
N ASP A 2 11.20 10.70 17.05
CA ASP A 2 11.04 9.41 16.40
C ASP A 2 9.60 8.90 16.57
N ARG A 3 8.83 8.92 15.49
CA ARG A 3 7.47 8.33 15.44
C ARG A 3 7.48 6.79 15.45
N PHE A 4 8.64 6.20 15.76
CA PHE A 4 8.87 4.76 15.64
C PHE A 4 8.29 3.90 16.74
N SER A 5 7.89 4.47 17.87
CA SER A 5 7.91 3.64 19.06
C SER A 5 6.55 3.19 19.57
N LEU A 6 5.44 3.67 19.07
CA LEU A 6 4.19 3.35 19.73
C LEU A 6 3.11 2.91 18.74
N TYR A 7 3.21 1.65 18.32
CA TYR A 7 2.03 0.92 17.92
C TYR A 7 1.11 0.78 19.15
N VAL A 8 0.33 1.83 19.40
CA VAL A 8 -0.71 1.78 20.40
C VAL A 8 -2.05 1.65 19.67
N PRO A 9 -2.65 0.46 19.65
CA PRO A 9 -3.93 0.21 18.98
C PRO A 9 -5.03 1.20 19.37
N ASN A 10 -4.92 1.80 20.55
CA ASN A 10 -5.85 2.78 21.06
C ASN A 10 -5.87 4.13 20.32
N PHE A 11 -4.86 4.45 19.53
CA PHE A 11 -4.82 5.68 18.74
C PHE A 11 -5.41 5.53 17.33
N LEU A 12 -5.72 4.31 16.91
CA LEU A 12 -6.48 4.12 15.66
C LEU A 12 -7.93 4.58 15.87
N PRO A 13 -8.57 5.19 14.86
CA PRO A 13 -9.98 5.52 14.92
C PRO A 13 -10.81 4.31 15.36
N LYS A 14 -11.62 4.46 16.43
CA LYS A 14 -12.42 3.35 16.98
C LYS A 14 -13.59 2.98 16.08
N ALA A 15 -14.10 3.93 15.32
CA ALA A 15 -15.23 3.70 14.43
C ALA A 15 -14.88 2.60 13.40
N GLU A 16 -15.85 1.72 13.17
CA GLU A 16 -15.69 0.60 12.25
C GLU A 16 -16.78 0.68 11.18
N TYR A 17 -16.35 0.82 9.92
CA TYR A 17 -17.23 0.95 8.76
C TYR A 17 -17.14 -0.25 7.82
N PHE A 18 -16.27 -1.19 8.16
CA PHE A 18 -16.09 -2.41 7.41
C PHE A 18 -17.11 -3.45 7.89
N GLY A 19 -18.12 -3.73 7.06
CA GLY A 19 -19.27 -4.55 7.42
C GLY A 19 -18.92 -6.01 7.71
N LYS A 20 -19.80 -6.69 8.45
CA LYS A 20 -19.78 -8.15 8.63
C LYS A 20 -20.22 -8.85 7.34
N GLY A 21 -19.79 -10.11 7.14
CA GLY A 21 -20.24 -10.94 6.02
C GLY A 21 -19.38 -10.85 4.76
N HIS A 22 -18.16 -10.33 4.87
CA HIS A 22 -17.19 -10.40 3.77
C HIS A 22 -16.63 -11.82 3.61
N THR A 23 -16.25 -12.19 2.39
CA THR A 23 -15.65 -13.49 2.04
C THR A 23 -14.12 -13.46 1.98
N ALA A 24 -13.50 -12.49 2.64
CA ALA A 24 -12.04 -12.37 2.67
C ALA A 24 -11.41 -13.56 3.40
N CYS A 25 -10.27 -14.04 2.90
CA CYS A 25 -9.46 -15.07 3.53
C CYS A 25 -8.99 -14.64 4.92
N MET A 26 -8.63 -15.60 5.78
CA MET A 26 -7.95 -15.29 7.04
C MET A 26 -6.64 -14.52 6.77
N GLY A 27 -6.39 -13.48 7.56
CA GLY A 27 -5.21 -12.65 7.41
C GLY A 27 -5.15 -11.84 6.10
N CYS A 28 -6.24 -11.66 5.39
CA CYS A 28 -6.27 -10.95 4.11
C CYS A 28 -5.76 -9.51 4.24
N GLY A 29 -4.62 -9.20 3.63
CA GLY A 29 -4.05 -7.85 3.62
C GLY A 29 -4.92 -6.83 2.88
N LEU A 30 -5.62 -7.25 1.82
CA LEU A 30 -6.57 -6.40 1.12
C LEU A 30 -7.71 -5.96 2.04
N ALA A 31 -8.33 -6.92 2.76
CA ALA A 31 -9.40 -6.61 3.71
C ALA A 31 -8.92 -5.67 4.82
N LEU A 32 -7.70 -5.88 5.31
CA LEU A 32 -7.09 -4.99 6.30
C LEU A 32 -6.84 -3.59 5.73
N GLY A 33 -6.31 -3.48 4.51
CA GLY A 33 -6.09 -2.20 3.83
C GLY A 33 -7.39 -1.41 3.64
N VAL A 34 -8.43 -2.06 3.14
CA VAL A 34 -9.76 -1.46 2.97
C VAL A 34 -10.33 -1.01 4.32
N ARG A 35 -10.22 -1.84 5.34
CA ARG A 35 -10.68 -1.50 6.70
C ARG A 35 -10.00 -0.25 7.25
N LEU A 36 -8.68 -0.12 7.06
CA LEU A 36 -7.92 1.05 7.50
C LEU A 36 -8.31 2.31 6.72
N VAL A 37 -8.50 2.20 5.40
CA VAL A 37 -8.99 3.29 4.56
C VAL A 37 -10.38 3.74 5.03
N TYR A 38 -11.29 2.79 5.28
CA TYR A 38 -12.65 3.08 5.72
C TYR A 38 -12.73 3.74 7.10
N LYS A 39 -11.77 3.52 7.99
CA LYS A 39 -11.68 4.25 9.26
C LYS A 39 -11.51 5.76 9.06
N VAL A 40 -10.97 6.19 7.92
CA VAL A 40 -10.79 7.61 7.58
C VAL A 40 -11.99 8.17 6.81
N ILE A 41 -12.50 7.41 5.85
CA ILE A 41 -13.48 7.91 4.89
C ILE A 41 -14.91 7.45 5.19
N GLY A 42 -15.11 6.57 6.18
CA GLY A 42 -16.36 5.85 6.40
C GLY A 42 -17.57 6.74 6.64
N GLU A 43 -17.44 7.87 7.33
CA GLU A 43 -18.54 8.84 7.49
C GLU A 43 -18.96 9.47 6.15
N LYS A 44 -18.02 9.65 5.24
CA LYS A 44 -18.27 10.17 3.88
C LYS A 44 -18.93 9.12 2.99
N ILE A 45 -18.56 7.84 3.18
CA ILE A 45 -19.15 6.70 2.45
C ILE A 45 -20.60 6.47 2.86
N ASN A 46 -20.92 6.54 4.14
CA ASN A 46 -22.29 6.32 4.65
C ASN A 46 -23.32 7.35 4.15
N LYS A 47 -22.88 8.49 3.64
CA LYS A 47 -23.76 9.50 3.01
C LYS A 47 -24.00 9.24 1.53
N GLY A 48 -23.26 8.33 0.90
CA GLY A 48 -23.48 7.86 -0.46
C GLY A 48 -23.86 6.39 -0.41
N LYS A 49 -24.82 5.94 -1.23
CA LYS A 49 -25.17 4.53 -1.38
C LYS A 49 -23.98 3.76 -1.97
N TRP A 50 -23.04 3.37 -1.13
CA TRP A 50 -21.91 2.52 -1.51
C TRP A 50 -22.24 1.08 -1.12
N GLU A 51 -22.76 0.32 -2.05
CA GLU A 51 -22.73 -1.13 -1.96
C GLU A 51 -21.29 -1.56 -2.27
N VAL A 52 -20.56 -1.97 -1.24
CA VAL A 52 -19.28 -2.64 -1.44
C VAL A 52 -19.57 -4.02 -2.01
N PRO A 53 -19.26 -4.29 -3.26
CA PRO A 53 -19.58 -5.60 -3.86
C PRO A 53 -18.58 -6.65 -3.39
N TRP A 54 -18.64 -7.02 -2.11
CA TRP A 54 -17.84 -8.11 -1.53
C TRP A 54 -18.14 -9.48 -2.16
N LYS A 55 -19.31 -9.64 -2.80
CA LYS A 55 -19.66 -10.86 -3.51
C LYS A 55 -18.71 -11.18 -4.68
N LEU A 56 -17.92 -10.23 -5.12
CA LEU A 56 -16.98 -10.41 -6.24
C LEU A 56 -15.50 -10.38 -5.83
N GLY A 57 -15.19 -10.14 -4.55
CA GLY A 57 -13.80 -10.13 -4.07
C GLY A 57 -12.91 -9.08 -4.75
N ILE A 58 -13.48 -8.12 -5.44
CA ILE A 58 -12.73 -7.22 -6.30
C ILE A 58 -13.38 -5.85 -6.26
N PHE A 59 -12.64 -4.86 -5.85
CA PHE A 59 -12.88 -3.52 -6.31
C PHE A 59 -12.48 -3.48 -7.81
N GLY A 60 -13.36 -4.01 -8.66
CA GLY A 60 -13.05 -4.14 -10.07
C GLY A 60 -13.25 -2.82 -10.78
N VAL A 61 -12.18 -2.08 -10.97
CA VAL A 61 -12.03 -1.43 -12.26
C VAL A 61 -11.31 -2.46 -13.13
N LYS A 62 -11.99 -2.95 -14.18
CA LYS A 62 -11.33 -3.64 -15.26
C LYS A 62 -10.30 -2.66 -15.84
N THR A 63 -9.06 -2.77 -15.40
CA THR A 63 -7.97 -2.23 -16.20
C THR A 63 -7.83 -3.20 -17.35
N GLU A 64 -8.07 -2.73 -18.56
CA GLU A 64 -7.96 -3.52 -19.79
C GLU A 64 -6.54 -4.00 -20.10
N SER A 65 -5.56 -3.68 -19.26
CA SER A 65 -4.19 -4.18 -19.40
C SER A 65 -3.97 -5.41 -18.53
N ALA A 66 -3.48 -6.48 -19.13
CA ALA A 66 -3.06 -7.72 -18.46
C ALA A 66 -1.98 -7.52 -17.37
N GLU A 67 -1.47 -6.31 -17.21
CA GLU A 67 -0.43 -5.91 -16.26
C GLU A 67 -0.96 -5.57 -14.85
N ALA A 68 -2.26 -5.57 -14.64
CA ALA A 68 -2.89 -5.23 -13.35
C ALA A 68 -3.31 -6.47 -12.54
N LYS A 69 -2.75 -7.64 -12.79
CA LYS A 69 -2.95 -8.80 -11.91
C LYS A 69 -2.41 -8.45 -10.52
N GLY A 70 -3.21 -8.72 -9.49
CA GLY A 70 -2.79 -8.52 -8.10
C GLY A 70 -3.02 -7.11 -7.54
N THR A 71 -3.80 -6.25 -8.21
CA THR A 71 -4.21 -4.94 -7.70
C THR A 71 -5.73 -4.72 -7.77
N SER A 72 -6.23 -3.87 -6.87
CA SER A 72 -7.62 -3.41 -6.87
C SER A 72 -7.69 -1.90 -6.70
N LEU A 73 -8.59 -1.23 -7.44
CA LEU A 73 -8.71 0.23 -7.41
C LEU A 73 -10.01 0.67 -6.73
N LEU A 74 -9.90 1.69 -5.89
CA LEU A 74 -11.04 2.39 -5.27
C LEU A 74 -10.96 3.87 -5.63
N ASN A 75 -11.97 4.39 -6.31
CA ASN A 75 -12.06 5.81 -6.66
C ASN A 75 -13.13 6.49 -5.81
N ILE A 76 -12.79 7.59 -5.16
CA ILE A 76 -13.68 8.33 -4.27
C ILE A 76 -13.63 9.81 -4.62
N ASN A 77 -14.80 10.42 -4.81
CA ASN A 77 -14.91 11.88 -4.92
C ASN A 77 -14.69 12.50 -3.54
N LYS A 78 -13.84 13.51 -3.45
CA LYS A 78 -13.45 14.10 -2.16
C LYS A 78 -14.60 14.82 -1.45
N GLY A 79 -15.47 15.50 -2.20
CA GLY A 79 -16.61 16.23 -1.63
C GLY A 79 -16.21 17.40 -0.71
N ASN A 80 -17.18 17.97 0.04
CA ASN A 80 -16.94 19.04 1.03
C ASN A 80 -16.17 20.25 0.49
N GLY A 81 -16.42 20.66 -0.76
CA GLY A 81 -15.75 21.81 -1.39
C GLY A 81 -14.33 21.50 -1.94
N VAL A 82 -13.79 20.33 -1.71
CA VAL A 82 -12.52 19.90 -2.31
C VAL A 82 -12.79 19.30 -3.67
N LYS A 83 -12.26 19.90 -4.73
CA LYS A 83 -12.38 19.38 -6.10
C LYS A 83 -11.40 18.20 -6.30
N GLY A 84 -11.82 17.24 -7.12
CA GLY A 84 -11.00 16.09 -7.50
C GLY A 84 -11.41 14.78 -6.80
N LYS A 85 -10.67 13.75 -7.10
CA LYS A 85 -10.87 12.39 -6.57
C LYS A 85 -9.60 11.85 -5.95
N ILE A 86 -9.74 10.92 -5.02
CA ILE A 86 -8.66 10.06 -4.58
C ILE A 86 -8.81 8.68 -5.22
N THR A 87 -7.76 8.21 -5.87
CA THR A 87 -7.63 6.84 -6.40
C THR A 87 -6.72 6.06 -5.47
N ILE A 88 -7.24 4.99 -4.90
CA ILE A 88 -6.49 4.11 -4.00
C ILE A 88 -6.27 2.78 -4.71
N CYS A 89 -5.01 2.43 -4.93
CA CYS A 89 -4.57 1.15 -5.48
C CYS A 89 -4.14 0.23 -4.34
N PHE A 90 -4.89 -0.83 -4.10
CA PHE A 90 -4.50 -1.89 -3.18
C PHE A 90 -3.68 -2.91 -3.93
N ASP A 91 -2.40 -3.03 -3.61
CA ASP A 91 -1.47 -3.97 -4.21
C ASP A 91 -1.31 -5.20 -3.32
N TYR A 92 -1.84 -6.33 -3.75
CA TYR A 92 -1.70 -7.63 -3.09
C TYR A 92 -0.78 -8.60 -3.86
N GLU A 93 -0.14 -8.14 -4.93
CA GLU A 93 0.91 -8.87 -5.66
C GLU A 93 2.28 -8.61 -5.05
N GLY A 94 2.57 -7.37 -4.72
CA GLY A 94 3.87 -6.96 -4.21
C GLY A 94 5.00 -7.26 -5.21
N ILE A 95 6.21 -7.42 -4.71
CA ILE A 95 7.35 -7.86 -5.52
C ILE A 95 7.19 -9.36 -5.82
N ASN A 96 6.97 -9.70 -7.07
CA ASN A 96 6.92 -11.08 -7.57
C ASN A 96 8.06 -11.41 -8.55
N ASN A 97 8.70 -10.40 -9.13
CA ASN A 97 9.87 -10.52 -9.99
C ASN A 97 10.63 -9.19 -10.10
N LEU A 98 11.78 -9.19 -10.79
CA LEU A 98 12.61 -8.01 -10.99
C LEU A 98 11.94 -6.90 -11.82
N GLU A 99 11.03 -7.25 -12.72
CA GLU A 99 10.37 -6.27 -13.58
C GLU A 99 9.38 -5.42 -12.79
N VAL A 100 8.67 -6.01 -11.82
CA VAL A 100 7.72 -5.29 -10.97
C VAL A 100 8.43 -4.23 -10.13
N ILE A 101 9.65 -4.52 -9.64
CA ILE A 101 10.46 -3.54 -8.91
C ILE A 101 10.76 -2.32 -9.79
N LYS A 102 11.02 -2.54 -11.08
CA LYS A 102 11.35 -1.47 -12.04
C LYS A 102 10.12 -0.69 -12.50
N LYS A 103 8.95 -1.34 -12.59
CA LYS A 103 7.68 -0.72 -12.97
C LYS A 103 7.00 -0.12 -11.73
N HIS A 104 7.44 1.06 -11.34
CA HIS A 104 6.97 1.70 -10.12
C HIS A 104 5.64 2.44 -10.36
N ILE A 105 4.50 1.82 -10.02
CA ILE A 105 3.15 2.40 -10.21
C ILE A 105 3.02 3.84 -9.67
N PRO A 106 3.52 4.18 -8.46
CA PRO A 106 3.46 5.55 -7.99
C PRO A 106 4.21 6.56 -8.87
N SER A 107 5.29 6.16 -9.53
CA SER A 107 6.03 7.04 -10.44
C SER A 107 5.21 7.37 -11.70
N LEU A 108 4.35 6.47 -12.15
CA LEU A 108 3.42 6.75 -13.24
C LEU A 108 2.37 7.78 -12.82
N ALA A 109 1.83 7.67 -11.60
CA ALA A 109 0.89 8.66 -11.08
C ALA A 109 1.54 10.05 -10.95
N VAL A 110 2.82 10.13 -10.56
CA VAL A 110 3.56 11.39 -10.55
C VAL A 110 3.72 11.95 -11.96
N ALA A 111 3.99 11.10 -12.96
CA ALA A 111 4.10 11.52 -14.37
C ALA A 111 2.77 11.97 -14.98
N GLU A 112 1.63 11.50 -14.44
CA GLU A 112 0.26 11.88 -14.81
C GLU A 112 -0.25 13.10 -14.00
N ASP A 113 0.65 13.89 -13.43
CA ASP A 113 0.36 15.15 -12.72
C ASP A 113 -0.69 15.05 -11.59
N PHE A 114 -0.70 13.92 -10.86
CA PHE A 114 -1.47 13.87 -9.63
C PHE A 114 -0.89 14.85 -8.60
N ASP A 115 -1.76 15.66 -7.99
CA ASP A 115 -1.36 16.68 -7.00
C ASP A 115 -0.78 16.07 -5.71
N TYR A 116 -1.20 14.86 -5.39
CA TYR A 116 -0.72 14.08 -4.26
C TYR A 116 -0.56 12.61 -4.65
N VAL A 117 0.63 12.06 -4.42
CA VAL A 117 0.91 10.63 -4.58
C VAL A 117 1.53 10.11 -3.30
N GLY A 118 1.06 8.97 -2.79
CA GLY A 118 1.61 8.35 -1.60
C GLY A 118 1.74 6.82 -1.73
N THR A 119 2.77 6.26 -1.12
CA THR A 119 2.90 4.82 -0.89
C THR A 119 2.58 4.51 0.57
N ALA A 120 1.87 3.44 0.84
CA ALA A 120 1.49 3.03 2.19
C ALA A 120 1.53 1.50 2.35
N SER A 121 1.57 1.00 3.58
CA SER A 121 1.54 -0.43 3.86
C SER A 121 0.62 -0.71 5.03
N VAL A 122 -0.12 -1.83 4.98
CA VAL A 122 -0.94 -2.29 6.11
C VAL A 122 -0.08 -2.60 7.35
N GLY A 123 1.23 -2.78 7.18
CA GLY A 123 2.19 -2.93 8.27
C GLY A 123 2.47 -1.63 9.05
N TYR A 124 2.10 -0.47 8.49
CA TYR A 124 2.27 0.87 9.06
C TYR A 124 0.94 1.64 9.08
N PRO A 125 -0.01 1.23 9.91
CA PRO A 125 -1.39 1.72 9.84
C PRO A 125 -1.55 3.22 10.12
N PHE A 126 -0.68 3.82 10.92
CA PHE A 126 -0.73 5.27 11.19
C PHE A 126 -0.31 6.09 9.97
N ASP A 127 0.82 5.73 9.34
CA ASP A 127 1.28 6.35 8.10
C ASP A 127 0.23 6.20 6.97
N LEU A 128 -0.40 5.01 6.88
CA LEU A 128 -1.48 4.77 5.93
C LEU A 128 -2.66 5.70 6.18
N ILE A 129 -3.14 5.79 7.43
CA ILE A 129 -4.29 6.63 7.81
C ILE A 129 -3.99 8.11 7.55
N ASP A 130 -2.80 8.58 7.91
CA ASP A 130 -2.39 9.97 7.69
C ASP A 130 -2.35 10.30 6.20
N LYS A 131 -1.84 9.39 5.36
CA LYS A 131 -1.82 9.56 3.90
C LYS A 131 -3.20 9.56 3.27
N VAL A 132 -4.12 8.72 3.76
CA VAL A 132 -5.52 8.76 3.31
C VAL A 132 -6.16 10.10 3.65
N LYS A 133 -5.95 10.62 4.86
CA LYS A 133 -6.44 11.96 5.25
C LYS A 133 -5.86 13.04 4.35
N THR A 134 -4.53 13.07 4.20
CA THR A 134 -3.84 14.04 3.35
C THR A 134 -4.33 13.97 1.90
N GLY A 135 -4.47 12.75 1.38
CA GLY A 135 -4.99 12.53 0.03
C GLY A 135 -6.43 13.02 -0.15
N MET A 136 -7.29 12.89 0.87
CA MET A 136 -8.67 13.41 0.86
C MET A 136 -8.73 14.93 0.96
N GLU A 137 -7.78 15.56 1.64
CA GLU A 137 -7.75 17.00 1.92
C GLU A 137 -6.97 17.80 0.87
N SER A 138 -6.04 17.17 0.16
CA SER A 138 -5.25 17.82 -0.88
C SER A 138 -6.16 18.31 -2.03
N LYS A 139 -5.81 19.43 -2.64
CA LYS A 139 -6.50 19.96 -3.83
C LYS A 139 -6.21 19.06 -5.03
N GLY A 140 -7.18 18.95 -5.94
CA GLY A 140 -7.05 18.18 -7.17
C GLY A 140 -7.09 16.66 -6.98
N ASN A 141 -6.42 15.91 -7.84
CA ASN A 141 -6.43 14.46 -7.85
C ASN A 141 -5.33 13.87 -6.96
N SER A 142 -5.64 12.81 -6.24
CA SER A 142 -4.70 12.10 -5.38
C SER A 142 -4.62 10.62 -5.73
N PHE A 143 -3.43 10.06 -5.60
CA PHE A 143 -3.18 8.63 -5.80
C PHE A 143 -2.49 8.03 -4.58
N LEU A 144 -3.00 6.90 -4.08
CA LEU A 144 -2.37 6.12 -3.03
C LEU A 144 -2.13 4.70 -3.49
N HIS A 145 -0.90 4.22 -3.32
CA HIS A 145 -0.51 2.84 -3.57
C HIS A 145 -0.28 2.15 -2.23
N ILE A 146 -1.12 1.16 -1.89
CA ILE A 146 -1.11 0.51 -0.58
C ILE A 146 -0.70 -0.95 -0.73
N LEU A 147 0.43 -1.32 -0.13
CA LEU A 147 0.86 -2.71 -0.06
C LEU A 147 -0.01 -3.50 0.91
N CYS A 148 -0.64 -4.55 0.38
CA CYS A 148 -1.58 -5.43 1.08
C CYS A 148 -1.13 -6.90 0.97
N PRO A 149 -0.15 -7.38 1.74
CA PRO A 149 0.37 -8.73 1.61
C PRO A 149 -0.74 -9.79 1.64
N CYS A 150 -0.69 -10.73 0.71
CA CYS A 150 -1.70 -11.78 0.56
C CYS A 150 -1.17 -13.14 1.04
N PRO A 151 -1.61 -13.65 2.22
CA PRO A 151 -1.12 -14.93 2.75
C PRO A 151 -1.28 -16.08 1.77
N THR A 152 -2.45 -16.17 1.13
CA THR A 152 -2.77 -17.24 0.19
C THR A 152 -1.88 -17.21 -1.05
N ASN A 153 -1.69 -16.01 -1.64
CA ASN A 153 -0.93 -15.88 -2.88
C ASN A 153 0.58 -15.92 -2.66
N TRP A 154 1.04 -15.39 -1.51
CA TRP A 154 2.47 -15.36 -1.19
C TRP A 154 2.94 -16.60 -0.43
N GLY A 155 2.02 -17.41 0.14
CA GLY A 155 2.32 -18.67 0.81
C GLY A 155 2.99 -18.47 2.17
N PHE A 156 2.43 -17.62 3.03
CA PHE A 156 2.82 -17.45 4.43
C PHE A 156 1.60 -17.56 5.35
N ASP A 157 1.84 -17.73 6.66
CA ASP A 157 0.79 -17.90 7.65
C ASP A 157 -0.08 -16.63 7.79
N PRO A 158 -1.42 -16.75 7.91
CA PRO A 158 -2.35 -15.62 7.96
C PRO A 158 -2.06 -14.57 9.04
N ASP A 159 -1.44 -14.96 10.15
CA ASP A 159 -1.04 -14.08 11.25
C ASP A 159 0.18 -13.21 10.90
N SER A 160 0.91 -13.57 9.85
CA SER A 160 2.13 -12.89 9.41
C SER A 160 1.90 -11.75 8.41
N THR A 161 0.65 -11.42 8.07
CA THR A 161 0.32 -10.35 7.10
C THR A 161 0.93 -9.00 7.47
N VAL A 162 0.75 -8.57 8.72
CA VAL A 162 1.31 -7.30 9.21
C VAL A 162 2.83 -7.36 9.23
N LYS A 163 3.41 -8.48 9.64
CA LYS A 163 4.86 -8.73 9.61
C LYS A 163 5.42 -8.64 8.19
N ALA A 164 4.74 -9.25 7.21
CA ALA A 164 5.14 -9.18 5.80
C ALA A 164 5.13 -7.72 5.28
N GLY A 165 4.08 -6.95 5.58
CA GLY A 165 4.01 -5.53 5.25
C GLY A 165 5.09 -4.69 5.93
N ARG A 166 5.47 -5.02 7.18
CA ARG A 166 6.56 -4.36 7.90
C ARG A 166 7.92 -4.71 7.31
N LEU A 167 8.19 -5.97 7.07
CA LEU A 167 9.47 -6.40 6.47
C LEU A 167 9.71 -5.78 5.10
N ALA A 168 8.66 -5.62 4.27
CA ALA A 168 8.77 -4.93 2.99
C ALA A 168 9.29 -3.49 3.16
N VAL A 169 8.78 -2.77 4.17
CA VAL A 169 9.20 -1.39 4.46
C VAL A 169 10.58 -1.37 5.12
N GLU A 170 10.79 -2.19 6.16
CA GLU A 170 12.02 -2.26 6.93
C GLU A 170 13.24 -2.71 6.09
N SER A 171 13.02 -3.41 4.98
CA SER A 171 14.05 -3.79 4.01
C SER A 171 14.21 -2.80 2.84
N ASN A 172 13.46 -1.70 2.82
CA ASN A 172 13.36 -0.77 1.71
C ASN A 172 12.85 -1.41 0.39
N ALA A 173 12.32 -2.63 0.45
CA ALA A 173 11.67 -3.26 -0.70
C ALA A 173 10.37 -2.56 -1.09
N TYR A 174 9.75 -1.89 -0.12
CA TYR A 174 8.58 -1.05 -0.33
C TYR A 174 8.69 0.23 0.51
N PRO A 175 9.42 1.26 0.05
CA PRO A 175 9.63 2.49 0.80
C PRO A 175 8.33 3.28 0.94
N LEU A 176 8.14 3.90 2.12
CA LEU A 176 7.02 4.76 2.40
C LEU A 176 7.41 6.22 2.18
N TYR A 177 6.81 6.82 1.19
CA TYR A 177 7.04 8.22 0.82
C TYR A 177 5.75 8.86 0.29
N GLU A 178 5.79 10.15 0.13
CA GLU A 178 4.77 10.92 -0.55
C GLU A 178 5.38 11.93 -1.50
N VAL A 179 4.60 12.32 -2.49
CA VAL A 179 4.95 13.37 -3.46
C VAL A 179 3.81 14.38 -3.48
N VAL A 180 4.15 15.62 -3.21
CA VAL A 180 3.22 16.75 -3.24
C VAL A 180 3.70 17.73 -4.29
N LYS A 181 2.94 17.89 -5.37
CA LYS A 181 3.32 18.78 -6.48
C LYS A 181 4.77 18.55 -6.97
N GLY A 182 5.17 17.29 -7.10
CA GLY A 182 6.51 16.91 -7.57
C GLY A 182 7.59 16.86 -6.50
N PHE A 183 7.35 17.35 -5.27
CA PHE A 183 8.31 17.28 -4.16
C PHE A 183 8.18 15.97 -3.38
N TYR A 184 9.27 15.22 -3.32
CA TYR A 184 9.34 13.93 -2.64
C TYR A 184 9.66 14.10 -1.16
N ARG A 185 9.04 13.27 -0.31
CA ARG A 185 9.35 13.16 1.12
C ARG A 185 9.21 11.72 1.57
N VAL A 186 10.28 11.13 2.11
CA VAL A 186 10.20 9.82 2.80
C VAL A 186 9.48 10.04 4.13
N THR A 187 8.40 9.28 4.38
CA THR A 187 7.57 9.44 5.58
C THR A 187 7.97 8.50 6.70
N VAL A 188 8.58 7.37 6.34
CA VAL A 188 9.12 6.40 7.30
C VAL A 188 10.56 6.08 6.91
N GLU A 189 11.49 6.65 7.64
CA GLU A 189 12.91 6.34 7.49
C GLU A 189 13.29 5.08 8.26
N ILE A 190 14.14 4.25 7.66
CA ILE A 190 14.68 3.05 8.28
C ILE A 190 16.21 3.21 8.43
N PRO A 191 16.69 3.67 9.60
CA PRO A 191 18.12 3.95 9.79
C PRO A 191 19.01 2.71 9.67
N LYS A 192 18.47 1.53 10.02
CA LYS A 192 19.16 0.24 9.90
C LYS A 192 18.25 -0.73 9.15
N PRO A 193 18.30 -0.74 7.81
CA PRO A 193 17.45 -1.61 7.02
C PRO A 193 17.72 -3.08 7.30
N ARG A 194 16.66 -3.86 7.31
CA ARG A 194 16.74 -5.33 7.30
C ARG A 194 17.21 -5.82 5.94
N LYS A 195 17.71 -7.05 5.89
CA LYS A 195 18.02 -7.67 4.61
C LYS A 195 16.77 -7.88 3.78
N VAL A 196 16.83 -7.59 2.50
CA VAL A 196 15.72 -7.87 1.56
C VAL A 196 15.41 -9.36 1.53
N GLU A 197 16.41 -10.19 1.77
CA GLU A 197 16.27 -11.63 1.90
C GLU A 197 15.25 -12.01 2.97
N ASP A 198 15.21 -11.34 4.14
CA ASP A 198 14.26 -11.63 5.22
C ASP A 198 12.80 -11.47 4.73
N TYR A 199 12.56 -10.44 3.92
CA TYR A 199 11.26 -10.19 3.29
C TYR A 199 10.92 -11.25 2.23
N ILE A 200 11.88 -11.64 1.41
CA ILE A 200 11.71 -12.64 0.35
C ILE A 200 11.47 -14.04 0.95
N ARG A 201 12.31 -14.44 1.92
CA ARG A 201 12.26 -15.79 2.53
C ARG A 201 11.00 -16.02 3.38
N LEU A 202 10.34 -14.98 3.87
CA LEU A 202 9.04 -15.11 4.53
C LEU A 202 7.97 -15.67 3.56
N GLN A 203 8.13 -15.45 2.25
CA GLN A 203 7.12 -15.76 1.25
C GLN A 203 7.37 -17.13 0.62
N GLY A 204 6.43 -18.06 0.81
CA GLY A 204 6.52 -19.44 0.30
C GLY A 204 6.66 -19.51 -1.23
N ARG A 205 6.15 -18.51 -1.96
CA ARG A 205 6.30 -18.42 -3.41
C ARG A 205 7.76 -18.31 -3.88
N PHE A 206 8.67 -17.89 -3.00
CA PHE A 206 10.11 -17.79 -3.28
C PHE A 206 10.95 -18.95 -2.71
N LYS A 207 10.33 -20.03 -2.25
CA LYS A 207 11.06 -21.20 -1.66
C LYS A 207 12.11 -21.78 -2.61
N LYS A 208 11.87 -21.70 -3.92
CA LYS A 208 12.78 -22.25 -4.95
C LYS A 208 13.72 -21.20 -5.55
N THR A 209 13.65 -19.94 -5.09
CA THR A 209 14.50 -18.87 -5.59
C THR A 209 15.92 -19.04 -5.08
N GLY A 210 16.87 -19.06 -6.00
CA GLY A 210 18.29 -19.20 -5.70
C GLY A 210 18.90 -17.98 -5.01
N GLU A 211 20.08 -18.16 -4.41
CA GLU A 211 20.77 -17.07 -3.72
C GLU A 211 21.16 -15.93 -4.68
N GLU A 212 21.55 -16.26 -5.90
CA GLU A 212 21.94 -15.27 -6.91
C GLU A 212 20.74 -14.40 -7.33
N ASP A 213 19.54 -15.00 -7.49
CA ASP A 213 18.33 -14.26 -7.80
C ASP A 213 17.95 -13.31 -6.64
N ILE A 214 18.06 -13.77 -5.39
CA ILE A 214 17.81 -12.95 -4.20
C ILE A 214 18.80 -11.79 -4.12
N LYS A 215 20.06 -12.03 -4.46
CA LYS A 215 21.08 -11.00 -4.53
C LYS A 215 20.75 -9.95 -5.60
N GLN A 216 20.31 -10.37 -6.79
CA GLN A 216 19.87 -9.47 -7.86
C GLN A 216 18.64 -8.64 -7.44
N ILE A 217 17.65 -9.26 -6.79
CA ILE A 217 16.49 -8.57 -6.21
C ILE A 217 16.97 -7.51 -5.20
N SER A 218 17.87 -7.89 -4.30
CA SER A 218 18.38 -6.99 -3.25
C SER A 218 19.13 -5.79 -3.85
N GLN A 219 19.96 -6.01 -4.87
CA GLN A 219 20.67 -4.94 -5.57
C GLN A 219 19.69 -4.01 -6.30
N THR A 220 18.65 -4.57 -6.93
CA THR A 220 17.65 -3.79 -7.64
C THR A 220 16.84 -2.94 -6.67
N VAL A 221 16.41 -3.50 -5.53
CA VAL A 221 15.73 -2.76 -4.44
C VAL A 221 16.59 -1.59 -3.96
N ALA A 222 17.88 -1.85 -3.66
CA ALA A 222 18.78 -0.79 -3.22
C ALA A 222 18.92 0.34 -4.24
N LYS A 223 19.04 0.00 -5.53
CA LYS A 223 19.12 0.96 -6.63
C LYS A 223 17.84 1.79 -6.78
N GLU A 224 16.67 1.17 -6.72
CA GLU A 224 15.40 1.89 -6.85
C GLU A 224 15.14 2.79 -5.62
N PHE A 225 15.50 2.33 -4.42
CA PHE A 225 15.39 3.17 -3.22
C PHE A 225 16.34 4.38 -3.28
N GLN A 226 17.54 4.21 -3.80
CA GLN A 226 18.49 5.30 -3.98
C GLN A 226 17.94 6.38 -4.92
N LYS A 227 17.28 6.00 -6.02
CA LYS A 227 16.60 6.96 -6.92
C LYS A 227 15.52 7.80 -6.22
N ILE A 228 14.80 7.21 -5.25
CA ILE A 228 13.82 7.95 -4.44
C ILE A 228 14.54 8.96 -3.56
N LYS A 229 15.63 8.54 -2.89
CA LYS A 229 16.44 9.42 -2.03
C LYS A 229 17.04 10.62 -2.77
N GLU A 230 17.43 10.44 -4.02
CA GLU A 230 17.98 11.52 -4.86
C GLU A 230 16.94 12.57 -5.27
N ARG A 231 15.65 12.28 -5.05
CA ARG A 231 14.52 13.18 -5.35
C ARG A 231 13.98 13.89 -4.10
N VAL A 232 14.41 13.48 -2.90
CA VAL A 232 14.06 14.08 -1.60
C VAL A 232 14.96 15.25 -1.32
#